data_6039f5a7443ccec41dbc1d61153a785a
#
_entry.id   6039f5a7443ccec41dbc1d61153a785a
#
_cell.length_a   1.000
_cell.length_b   1.000
_cell.length_c   1.000
_cell.angle_alpha   90.00
_cell.angle_beta   90.00
_cell.angle_gamma   90.00
#
_symmetry.space_group_name_H-M   'P 1'
#
loop_
_entity.id
_entity.type
_entity.pdbx_description
1 polymer ?
#
loop_
_entity_poly.entity_id
_entity_poly.type
_entity_poly.pdbx_seq_one_letter_code
_entity_poly.pdbx_strand_id
1 'polypeptide(L)'
;VSRRTFLAGGAAAATIGAPAIAGAQAAAVKVGMIHPVTGFVAYNGQQSRLGGTMAIEDVNKAGGIKSMGGARLEALLGDSQSKVEVGVSEVEKMNEQGVAAYIGCFQSPVGIAASQAAAKYNTPFLIDVGASDLIVNRGLKN
;
A
#
# COMPACT_ATOMS: atom_id res chain seq x y z
N VAL A 1 -75.31 -13.76 35.28
CA VAL A 1 -74.15 -12.85 35.32
C VAL A 1 -72.89 -13.68 35.32
N SER A 2 -72.20 -13.83 34.21
CA SER A 2 -70.96 -14.59 34.10
C SER A 2 -69.83 -13.67 33.59
N ARG A 3 -68.82 -13.53 34.46
CA ARG A 3 -67.61 -12.82 34.15
C ARG A 3 -66.65 -13.80 33.46
N ARG A 4 -66.29 -13.54 32.23
CA ARG A 4 -65.12 -14.18 31.59
C ARG A 4 -64.18 -13.10 31.14
N THR A 5 -63.17 -12.84 31.96
CA THR A 5 -62.07 -12.01 31.65
C THR A 5 -61.09 -12.81 30.78
N PHE A 6 -60.90 -12.42 29.52
CA PHE A 6 -59.89 -12.98 28.63
C PHE A 6 -58.61 -12.22 28.85
N LEU A 7 -57.60 -12.89 29.46
CA LEU A 7 -56.24 -12.39 29.49
C LEU A 7 -55.57 -12.77 28.17
N ALA A 8 -55.46 -11.80 27.26
CA ALA A 8 -54.59 -11.92 26.07
C ALA A 8 -53.17 -11.59 26.48
N GLY A 9 -52.38 -12.62 26.76
CA GLY A 9 -50.95 -12.49 27.00
C GLY A 9 -50.22 -12.23 25.67
N GLY A 10 -49.82 -11.00 25.44
CA GLY A 10 -48.95 -10.65 24.32
C GLY A 10 -47.52 -11.16 24.58
N ALA A 11 -47.09 -12.17 23.86
CA ALA A 11 -45.68 -12.58 23.82
C ALA A 11 -44.88 -11.55 23.03
N ALA A 12 -44.20 -10.64 23.73
CA ALA A 12 -43.21 -9.78 23.12
C ALA A 12 -41.97 -10.64 22.74
N ALA A 13 -41.86 -10.99 21.47
CA ALA A 13 -40.67 -11.57 20.94
C ALA A 13 -39.53 -10.54 20.96
N ALA A 14 -38.67 -10.62 21.98
CA ALA A 14 -37.44 -9.85 22.00
C ALA A 14 -36.52 -10.41 20.91
N THR A 15 -36.44 -9.74 19.76
CA THR A 15 -35.43 -9.97 18.77
C THR A 15 -34.07 -9.56 19.36
N ILE A 16 -33.35 -10.50 19.92
CA ILE A 16 -31.94 -10.31 20.27
C ILE A 16 -31.21 -10.10 18.95
N GLY A 17 -31.02 -8.85 18.56
CA GLY A 17 -30.18 -8.48 17.44
C GLY A 17 -28.78 -9.00 17.75
N ALA A 18 -28.35 -10.06 17.04
CA ALA A 18 -26.94 -10.47 17.07
C ALA A 18 -26.10 -9.24 16.77
N PRO A 19 -25.06 -8.93 17.58
CA PRO A 19 -24.16 -7.85 17.24
C PRO A 19 -23.59 -8.17 15.85
N ALA A 20 -23.92 -7.32 14.86
CA ALA A 20 -23.23 -7.37 13.59
C ALA A 20 -21.76 -7.10 13.92
N ILE A 21 -20.93 -8.14 13.87
CA ILE A 21 -19.49 -8.00 13.88
C ILE A 21 -19.19 -7.27 12.56
N ALA A 22 -19.19 -5.92 12.63
CA ALA A 22 -18.62 -5.13 11.58
C ALA A 22 -17.17 -5.62 11.47
N GLY A 23 -16.90 -6.46 10.47
CA GLY A 23 -15.57 -6.99 10.25
C GLY A 23 -14.62 -5.80 10.19
N ALA A 24 -13.74 -5.65 11.16
CA ALA A 24 -12.74 -4.59 11.15
C ALA A 24 -11.98 -4.74 9.83
N GLN A 25 -12.17 -3.78 8.93
CA GLN A 25 -11.47 -3.78 7.65
C GLN A 25 -9.98 -3.79 7.95
N ALA A 26 -9.25 -4.76 7.37
CA ALA A 26 -7.81 -4.88 7.57
C ALA A 26 -7.14 -3.54 7.24
N ALA A 27 -6.18 -3.14 8.06
CA ALA A 27 -5.45 -1.89 7.85
C ALA A 27 -4.79 -1.91 6.46
N ALA A 28 -4.80 -0.79 5.77
CA ALA A 28 -4.17 -0.67 4.46
C ALA A 28 -2.65 -0.87 4.56
N VAL A 29 -2.07 -1.55 3.57
CA VAL A 29 -0.63 -1.73 3.42
C VAL A 29 -0.10 -0.61 2.52
N LYS A 30 0.75 0.24 3.05
CA LYS A 30 1.33 1.37 2.33
C LYS A 30 2.52 0.92 1.48
N VAL A 31 2.51 1.31 0.21
CA VAL A 31 3.59 1.04 -0.76
C VAL A 31 4.12 2.37 -1.28
N GLY A 32 5.41 2.62 -1.07
CA GLY A 32 6.08 3.81 -1.58
C GLY A 32 6.41 3.63 -3.07
N MET A 33 5.97 4.56 -3.91
CA MET A 33 6.25 4.53 -5.35
C MET A 33 7.12 5.72 -5.72
N ILE A 34 8.41 5.47 -5.99
CA ILE A 34 9.40 6.53 -6.25
C ILE A 34 9.79 6.52 -7.73
N HIS A 35 9.25 7.47 -8.49
CA HIS A 35 9.52 7.62 -9.92
C HIS A 35 9.84 9.08 -10.27
N PRO A 36 10.66 9.33 -11.29
CA PRO A 36 10.97 10.69 -11.74
C PRO A 36 9.82 11.25 -12.58
N VAL A 37 8.78 11.77 -11.95
CA VAL A 37 7.62 12.34 -12.69
C VAL A 37 7.84 13.80 -13.09
N THR A 38 8.92 14.40 -12.59
CA THR A 38 9.50 15.65 -13.08
C THR A 38 10.98 15.47 -13.40
N GLY A 39 11.60 16.47 -14.03
CA GLY A 39 12.99 16.41 -14.48
C GLY A 39 13.15 15.83 -15.88
N PHE A 40 14.38 15.49 -16.28
CA PHE A 40 14.72 15.20 -17.66
C PHE A 40 14.21 13.85 -18.21
N VAL A 41 13.81 12.92 -17.34
CA VAL A 41 13.16 11.64 -17.73
C VAL A 41 11.71 11.55 -17.25
N ALA A 42 11.05 12.69 -17.07
CA ALA A 42 9.70 12.78 -16.51
C ALA A 42 8.68 11.92 -17.25
N TYR A 43 8.71 11.88 -18.58
CA TYR A 43 7.80 11.07 -19.37
C TYR A 43 7.89 9.58 -19.00
N ASN A 44 9.11 9.04 -18.93
CA ASN A 44 9.32 7.64 -18.57
C ASN A 44 8.88 7.33 -17.15
N GLY A 45 9.19 8.22 -16.20
CA GLY A 45 8.76 8.07 -14.82
C GLY A 45 7.24 8.11 -14.64
N GLN A 46 6.55 8.94 -15.42
CA GLN A 46 5.09 8.99 -15.44
C GLN A 46 4.48 7.68 -15.95
N GLN A 47 5.06 7.09 -17.02
CA GLN A 47 4.60 5.79 -17.54
C GLN A 47 4.83 4.65 -16.53
N SER A 48 6.01 4.61 -15.89
CA SER A 48 6.30 3.61 -14.85
C SER A 48 5.34 3.74 -13.67
N ARG A 49 5.09 4.96 -13.21
CA ARG A 49 4.12 5.24 -12.13
C ARG A 49 2.71 4.79 -12.51
N LEU A 50 2.27 5.07 -13.73
CA LEU A 50 0.96 4.64 -14.21
C LEU A 50 0.82 3.12 -14.14
N GLY A 51 1.81 2.37 -14.63
CA GLY A 51 1.82 0.91 -14.56
C GLY A 51 1.72 0.38 -13.13
N GLY A 52 2.51 0.93 -12.21
CA GLY A 52 2.46 0.56 -10.80
C GLY A 52 1.12 0.91 -10.13
N THR A 53 0.53 2.06 -10.47
CA THR A 53 -0.80 2.45 -9.96
C THR A 53 -1.88 1.49 -10.44
N MET A 54 -1.86 1.11 -11.73
CA MET A 54 -2.79 0.12 -12.29
C MET A 54 -2.67 -1.22 -11.58
N ALA A 55 -1.45 -1.70 -11.31
CA ALA A 55 -1.24 -2.94 -10.58
C ALA A 55 -1.82 -2.91 -9.17
N ILE A 56 -1.63 -1.80 -8.42
CA ILE A 56 -2.23 -1.59 -7.10
C ILE A 56 -3.77 -1.60 -7.18
N GLU A 57 -4.33 -0.91 -8.18
CA GLU A 57 -5.78 -0.90 -8.38
C GLU A 57 -6.33 -2.30 -8.66
N ASP A 58 -5.65 -3.09 -9.49
CA ASP A 58 -6.08 -4.45 -9.85
C ASP A 58 -6.05 -5.38 -8.63
N VAL A 59 -5.00 -5.32 -7.80
CA VAL A 59 -4.96 -6.04 -6.52
C VAL A 59 -6.13 -5.63 -5.63
N ASN A 60 -6.40 -4.33 -5.53
CA ASN A 60 -7.48 -3.81 -4.70
C ASN A 60 -8.87 -4.20 -5.24
N LYS A 61 -9.07 -4.21 -6.56
CA LYS A 61 -10.30 -4.68 -7.22
C LYS A 61 -10.51 -6.19 -7.02
N ALA A 62 -9.43 -6.97 -6.96
CA ALA A 62 -9.46 -8.41 -6.69
C ALA A 62 -9.71 -8.76 -5.20
N GLY A 63 -9.95 -7.76 -4.36
CA GLY A 63 -10.25 -7.92 -2.93
C GLY A 63 -9.06 -7.73 -2.01
N GLY A 64 -7.98 -7.11 -2.48
CA GLY A 64 -6.78 -6.82 -1.69
C GLY A 64 -5.90 -8.04 -1.42
N ILE A 65 -5.05 -7.94 -0.42
CA ILE A 65 -4.11 -9.00 -0.01
C ILE A 65 -4.87 -10.06 0.80
N LYS A 66 -5.20 -11.18 0.17
CA LYS A 66 -6.05 -12.24 0.76
C LYS A 66 -5.45 -12.81 2.04
N SER A 67 -4.14 -13.04 2.11
CA SER A 67 -3.43 -13.53 3.29
C SER A 67 -3.45 -12.55 4.47
N MET A 68 -3.82 -11.29 4.22
CA MET A 68 -3.95 -10.24 5.23
C MET A 68 -5.41 -9.80 5.42
N GLY A 69 -6.36 -10.72 5.23
CA GLY A 69 -7.78 -10.44 5.44
C GLY A 69 -8.37 -9.44 4.45
N GLY A 70 -7.83 -9.35 3.23
CA GLY A 70 -8.28 -8.42 2.21
C GLY A 70 -7.72 -6.99 2.38
N ALA A 71 -6.60 -6.83 3.08
CA ALA A 71 -5.95 -5.53 3.25
C ALA A 71 -5.71 -4.87 1.88
N ARG A 72 -6.11 -3.62 1.76
CA ARG A 72 -5.90 -2.85 0.53
C ARG A 72 -4.49 -2.29 0.46
N LEU A 73 -3.96 -2.16 -0.75
CA LEU A 73 -2.73 -1.41 -0.99
C LEU A 73 -3.05 0.08 -1.08
N GLU A 74 -2.22 0.90 -0.44
CA GLU A 74 -2.24 2.36 -0.51
C GLU A 74 -0.92 2.84 -1.10
N ALA A 75 -0.96 3.56 -2.22
CA ALA A 75 0.23 4.12 -2.85
C ALA A 75 0.64 5.43 -2.18
N LEU A 76 1.86 5.51 -1.67
CA LEU A 76 2.53 6.77 -1.32
C LEU A 76 3.38 7.20 -2.52
N LEU A 77 3.05 8.33 -3.14
CA LEU A 77 3.68 8.77 -4.38
C LEU A 77 4.83 9.75 -4.11
N GLY A 78 6.05 9.38 -4.52
CA GLY A 78 7.25 10.21 -4.44
C GLY A 78 7.78 10.58 -5.81
N ASP A 79 8.30 11.78 -5.96
CA ASP A 79 8.94 12.25 -7.17
C ASP A 79 10.45 12.41 -6.95
N SER A 80 11.26 11.56 -7.57
CA SER A 80 12.72 11.70 -7.49
C SER A 80 13.28 12.90 -8.27
N GLN A 81 12.46 13.59 -9.06
CA GLN A 81 12.86 14.74 -9.88
C GLN A 81 14.06 14.44 -10.79
N SER A 82 14.26 13.19 -11.18
CA SER A 82 15.45 12.70 -11.88
C SER A 82 16.77 12.91 -11.13
N LYS A 83 16.75 13.03 -9.79
CA LYS A 83 17.90 13.31 -8.92
C LYS A 83 18.06 12.23 -7.86
N VAL A 84 19.31 11.82 -7.61
CA VAL A 84 19.65 10.76 -6.66
C VAL A 84 19.29 11.16 -5.23
N GLU A 85 19.70 12.35 -4.81
CA GLU A 85 19.48 12.87 -3.46
C GLU A 85 17.99 13.03 -3.12
N VAL A 86 17.17 13.41 -4.12
CA VAL A 86 15.73 13.54 -3.94
C VAL A 86 15.08 12.16 -3.79
N GLY A 87 15.53 11.16 -4.59
CA GLY A 87 15.07 9.79 -4.44
C GLY A 87 15.34 9.21 -3.05
N VAL A 88 16.52 9.48 -2.47
CA VAL A 88 16.85 9.09 -1.09
C VAL A 88 15.95 9.79 -0.08
N SER A 89 15.74 11.10 -0.23
CA SER A 89 14.87 11.87 0.66
C SER A 89 13.42 11.38 0.65
N GLU A 90 12.91 10.96 -0.53
CA GLU A 90 11.56 10.36 -0.62
C GLU A 90 11.48 9.02 0.14
N VAL A 91 12.53 8.19 0.13
CA VAL A 91 12.58 6.97 0.95
C VAL A 91 12.46 7.31 2.44
N GLU A 92 13.25 8.25 2.93
CA GLU A 92 13.25 8.63 4.35
C GLU A 92 11.88 9.16 4.78
N LYS A 93 11.31 10.07 4.00
CA LYS A 93 9.97 10.64 4.23
C LYS A 93 8.87 9.57 4.25
N MET A 94 8.90 8.61 3.33
CA MET A 94 7.89 7.55 3.28
C MET A 94 8.08 6.52 4.40
N ASN A 95 9.32 6.29 4.84
CA ASN A 95 9.58 5.44 6.00
C ASN A 95 8.90 5.99 7.26
N GLU A 96 8.94 7.30 7.48
CA GLU A 96 8.25 7.97 8.60
C GLU A 96 6.72 7.79 8.51
N GLN A 97 6.17 7.58 7.31
CA GLN A 97 4.76 7.31 7.09
C GLN A 97 4.38 5.83 7.25
N GLY A 98 5.34 4.96 7.58
CA GLY A 98 5.12 3.55 7.83
C GLY A 98 4.88 2.72 6.56
N VAL A 99 5.66 2.99 5.51
CA VAL A 99 5.63 2.18 4.28
C VAL A 99 6.11 0.75 4.55
N ALA A 100 5.45 -0.23 3.93
CA ALA A 100 5.78 -1.64 4.05
C ALA A 100 6.76 -2.13 2.97
N ALA A 101 6.76 -1.49 1.81
CA ALA A 101 7.66 -1.79 0.69
C ALA A 101 7.75 -0.59 -0.25
N TYR A 102 8.83 -0.54 -1.05
CA TYR A 102 9.00 0.45 -2.10
C TYR A 102 8.93 -0.19 -3.49
N ILE A 103 8.50 0.57 -4.48
CA ILE A 103 8.55 0.26 -5.91
C ILE A 103 9.16 1.47 -6.65
N GLY A 104 10.05 1.21 -7.54
CA GLY A 104 10.78 2.19 -8.36
C GLY A 104 12.14 1.61 -8.72
N CYS A 105 13.01 2.29 -9.28
CA CYS A 105 13.06 3.61 -9.90
C CYS A 105 13.38 3.43 -11.39
N PHE A 106 13.00 4.37 -12.22
CA PHE A 106 13.38 4.32 -13.64
C PHE A 106 14.91 4.41 -13.85
N GLN A 107 15.56 5.30 -13.12
CA GLN A 107 17.01 5.54 -13.26
C GLN A 107 17.80 4.64 -12.30
N SER A 108 18.75 3.87 -12.83
CA SER A 108 19.61 2.99 -12.03
C SER A 108 20.38 3.72 -10.91
N PRO A 109 20.99 4.90 -11.11
CA PRO A 109 21.66 5.61 -10.00
C PRO A 109 20.71 5.95 -8.85
N VAL A 110 19.48 6.36 -9.15
CA VAL A 110 18.46 6.62 -8.13
C VAL A 110 18.07 5.32 -7.42
N GLY A 111 17.84 4.24 -8.17
CA GLY A 111 17.52 2.92 -7.61
C GLY A 111 18.61 2.37 -6.70
N ILE A 112 19.88 2.56 -7.07
CA ILE A 112 21.04 2.18 -6.25
C ILE A 112 21.02 2.91 -4.90
N ALA A 113 20.87 4.23 -4.92
CA ALA A 113 20.91 5.03 -3.69
C ALA A 113 19.63 4.85 -2.84
N ALA A 114 18.46 4.84 -3.47
CA ALA A 114 17.18 4.69 -2.79
C ALA A 114 17.04 3.31 -2.12
N SER A 115 17.43 2.21 -2.80
CA SER A 115 17.40 0.88 -2.18
C SER A 115 18.43 0.74 -1.05
N GLN A 116 19.57 1.42 -1.13
CA GLN A 116 20.53 1.51 -0.02
C GLN A 116 19.93 2.26 1.19
N ALA A 117 19.16 3.31 0.94
CA ALA A 117 18.48 4.04 2.01
C ALA A 117 17.38 3.16 2.65
N ALA A 118 16.57 2.47 1.86
CA ALA A 118 15.54 1.55 2.35
C ALA A 118 16.13 0.39 3.17
N ALA A 119 17.34 -0.08 2.85
CA ALA A 119 18.03 -1.13 3.60
C ALA A 119 18.32 -0.75 5.05
N LYS A 120 18.52 0.54 5.36
CA LYS A 120 18.69 1.02 6.74
C LYS A 120 17.48 0.71 7.62
N TYR A 121 16.31 0.63 7.02
CA TYR A 121 15.04 0.37 7.68
C TYR A 121 14.56 -1.07 7.52
N ASN A 122 15.37 -1.92 6.89
CA ASN A 122 15.01 -3.30 6.52
C ASN A 122 13.69 -3.38 5.73
N THR A 123 13.42 -2.37 4.88
CA THR A 123 12.22 -2.28 4.07
C THR A 123 12.52 -2.76 2.64
N PRO A 124 11.75 -3.72 2.10
CA PRO A 124 11.94 -4.23 0.73
C PRO A 124 11.83 -3.12 -0.32
N PHE A 125 12.70 -3.19 -1.32
CA PHE A 125 12.70 -2.28 -2.46
C PHE A 125 12.65 -3.07 -3.78
N LEU A 126 11.52 -3.01 -4.47
CA LEU A 126 11.32 -3.62 -5.78
C LEU A 126 11.76 -2.65 -6.88
N ILE A 127 12.76 -3.04 -7.66
CA ILE A 127 13.19 -2.27 -8.83
C ILE A 127 12.34 -2.69 -10.03
N ASP A 128 11.64 -1.73 -10.62
CA ASP A 128 10.72 -1.98 -11.75
C ASP A 128 11.35 -1.78 -13.13
N VAL A 129 12.26 -0.83 -13.28
CA VAL A 129 12.87 -0.48 -14.57
C VAL A 129 14.39 -0.39 -14.53
N GLY A 130 14.99 0.05 -13.45
CA GLY A 130 16.45 0.20 -13.33
C GLY A 130 17.18 -1.10 -13.64
N ALA A 131 18.08 -1.09 -14.64
CA ALA A 131 18.68 -2.30 -15.22
C ALA A 131 20.17 -2.51 -14.89
N SER A 132 20.76 -1.70 -14.00
CA SER A 132 22.17 -1.86 -13.64
C SER A 132 22.40 -3.04 -12.69
N ASP A 133 23.35 -3.90 -12.98
CA ASP A 133 23.81 -4.98 -12.10
C ASP A 133 24.22 -4.48 -10.71
N LEU A 134 24.67 -3.23 -10.61
CA LEU A 134 25.01 -2.60 -9.33
C LEU A 134 23.81 -2.42 -8.40
N ILE A 135 22.58 -2.61 -8.88
CA ILE A 135 21.39 -2.56 -8.00
C ILE A 135 21.36 -3.82 -7.12
N VAL A 136 21.65 -4.98 -7.67
CA VAL A 136 21.47 -6.28 -7.01
C VAL A 136 22.78 -6.88 -6.47
N ASN A 137 23.95 -6.53 -7.05
CA ASN A 137 25.23 -7.11 -6.69
C ASN A 137 25.93 -6.44 -5.48
N ARG A 138 25.14 -5.94 -4.50
CA ARG A 138 25.68 -5.23 -3.33
C ARG A 138 25.48 -5.97 -2.01
N GLY A 139 24.91 -7.17 -2.05
CA GLY A 139 24.64 -7.97 -0.85
C GLY A 139 23.55 -7.40 0.05
N LEU A 140 22.71 -6.51 -0.45
CA LEU A 140 21.53 -6.04 0.28
C LEU A 140 20.53 -7.19 0.43
N LYS A 141 19.84 -7.24 1.56
CA LYS A 141 18.87 -8.30 1.90
C LYS A 141 17.41 -7.81 1.88
N ASN A 142 17.19 -6.55 1.52
CA ASN A 142 15.88 -5.90 1.45
C ASN A 142 15.26 -5.92 0.04
#